data_bb3d8493e7bda63bb48d4bd2b5904794
#
_entry.id   bb3d8493e7bda63bb48d4bd2b5904794
#
_cell.length_a   1.000
_cell.length_b   1.000
_cell.length_c   1.000
_cell.angle_alpha   90.00
_cell.angle_beta   90.00
_cell.angle_gamma   90.00
#
_symmetry.space_group_name_H-M   'P 1'
#
loop_
_entity.id
_entity.type
_entity.pdbx_description
1 polymer ?
#
loop_
_entity_poly.entity_id
_entity_poly.type
_entity_poly.pdbx_seq_one_letter_code
_entity_poly.pdbx_strand_id
1 'polypeptide(L)'
;MKKFFTAILAVLGIGMGACAQNLYEDVDVNRFEQIIKSDSVQLVDVRKLDEFTEGHIPGAIHIDVLTPSFLSNALAKLDKKRPCAVYCRSGKRSAMAATLLAKEGYTVTNLLGGIIAWTEAKKKTVKE
;
A
#
# COMPACT_ATOMS: atom_id res chain seq x y z
N MET A 1 21.15 -4.24 -9.60
CA MET A 1 21.16 -4.43 -8.94
C MET A 1 21.16 -4.55 -8.34
N LYS A 2 20.92 -4.68 -8.71
CA LYS A 2 20.90 -5.04 -8.01
C LYS A 2 20.77 -5.39 -7.18
N LYS A 3 20.77 -5.53 -7.51
CA LYS A 3 20.73 -6.09 -6.61
C LYS A 3 20.63 -6.62 -5.84
N PHE A 4 20.61 -6.71 -6.06
CA PHE A 4 20.65 -7.39 -5.07
C PHE A 4 20.72 -7.62 -4.38
N PHE A 5 20.80 -7.53 -4.63
CA PHE A 5 21.00 -8.01 -3.63
C PHE A 5 21.04 -8.17 -2.85
N THR A 6 21.07 -8.02 -3.14
CA THR A 6 21.22 -8.40 -2.22
C THR A 6 21.01 -8.80 -1.53
N ALA A 7 21.04 -8.91 -1.63
CA ALA A 7 21.00 -9.41 -0.77
C ALA A 7 20.79 -9.91 -0.19
N ILE A 8 20.71 -10.09 -0.05
CA ILE A 8 20.75 -10.69 0.55
C ILE A 8 20.87 -11.13 1.28
N LEU A 9 21.07 -11.21 1.60
CA LEU A 9 21.34 -11.70 2.44
C LEU A 9 21.24 -11.94 3.27
N ALA A 10 21.19 -11.95 3.51
CA ALA A 10 21.19 -12.19 4.30
C ALA A 10 20.94 -12.58 4.96
N VAL A 11 20.91 -12.76 5.11
CA VAL A 11 20.76 -13.17 5.75
C VAL A 11 20.66 -13.59 6.34
N LEU A 12 20.65 -13.77 6.65
CA LEU A 12 20.67 -14.27 7.37
C LEU A 12 20.20 -14.61 8.23
N GLY A 13 20.12 -14.68 8.36
CA GLY A 13 19.30 -15.47 9.10
C GLY A 13 18.97 -15.11 10.43
N ILE A 14 19.49 -14.65 10.94
CA ILE A 14 19.28 -14.34 12.14
C ILE A 14 18.12 -13.69 12.44
N GLY A 15 17.66 -13.24 13.11
CA GLY A 15 16.54 -12.45 13.40
C GLY A 15 15.36 -12.79 12.58
N MET A 16 15.06 -13.98 12.44
CA MET A 16 13.99 -14.38 11.67
C MET A 16 12.76 -13.66 12.02
N GLY A 17 12.45 -13.44 13.24
CA GLY A 17 11.27 -12.74 13.65
C GLY A 17 11.25 -11.34 13.10
N ALA A 18 12.37 -10.69 13.10
CA ALA A 18 12.48 -9.34 12.59
C ALA A 18 12.17 -9.30 11.10
N CYS A 19 12.62 -10.29 10.38
CA CYS A 19 12.34 -10.33 8.96
C CYS A 19 10.85 -10.40 8.70
N ALA A 20 10.13 -11.16 9.51
CA ALA A 20 8.70 -11.30 9.33
C ALA A 20 7.98 -9.98 9.51
N GLN A 21 8.56 -9.05 10.24
CA GLN A 21 7.92 -7.78 10.50
C GLN A 21 8.04 -6.79 9.36
N ASN A 22 8.90 -7.08 8.38
CA ASN A 22 9.18 -6.14 7.31
C ASN A 22 8.64 -6.61 5.98
N LEU A 23 7.38 -7.09 5.99
CA LEU A 23 6.74 -7.52 4.77
C LEU A 23 6.43 -6.35 3.84
N TYR A 24 6.21 -5.19 4.40
CA TYR A 24 5.91 -3.98 3.64
C TYR A 24 6.53 -2.80 4.36
N GLU A 25 6.50 -1.64 3.74
CA GLU A 25 7.11 -0.44 4.31
C GLU A 25 6.04 0.58 4.69
N ASP A 26 6.12 1.15 5.90
CA ASP A 26 5.29 2.27 6.32
C ASP A 26 6.03 3.57 6.00
N VAL A 27 5.33 4.53 5.42
CA VAL A 27 5.93 5.84 5.11
C VAL A 27 4.97 6.95 5.50
N ASP A 28 5.53 8.15 5.71
CA ASP A 28 4.70 9.31 6.03
C ASP A 28 4.08 9.91 4.77
N VAL A 29 3.26 10.92 4.95
CA VAL A 29 2.50 11.56 3.88
C VAL A 29 3.42 12.11 2.78
N ASN A 30 4.52 12.76 3.16
CA ASN A 30 5.38 13.39 2.17
C ASN A 30 6.09 12.35 1.31
N ARG A 31 6.55 11.28 1.94
CA ARG A 31 7.20 10.21 1.18
C ARG A 31 6.18 9.48 0.30
N PHE A 32 4.99 9.24 0.85
CA PHE A 32 3.92 8.58 0.09
C PHE A 32 3.57 9.37 -1.17
N GLU A 33 3.46 10.69 -1.03
CA GLU A 33 3.15 11.55 -2.17
C GLU A 33 4.21 11.42 -3.26
N GLN A 34 5.48 11.40 -2.86
CA GLN A 34 6.56 11.24 -3.83
C GLN A 34 6.52 9.90 -4.54
N ILE A 35 6.21 8.85 -3.78
CA ILE A 35 6.14 7.50 -4.34
C ILE A 35 5.02 7.40 -5.38
N ILE A 36 3.85 7.94 -5.09
CA ILE A 36 2.71 7.78 -5.99
C ILE A 36 2.77 8.68 -7.23
N LYS A 37 3.74 9.58 -7.30
CA LYS A 37 3.94 10.37 -8.51
C LYS A 37 4.50 9.53 -9.66
N SER A 38 5.09 8.40 -9.37
CA SER A 38 5.62 7.52 -10.40
C SER A 38 4.47 6.77 -11.09
N ASP A 39 4.48 6.76 -12.41
CA ASP A 39 3.44 6.07 -13.18
C ASP A 39 3.46 4.56 -12.97
N SER A 40 4.59 4.01 -12.51
CA SER A 40 4.68 2.57 -12.29
C SER A 40 3.99 2.14 -11.01
N VAL A 41 3.73 3.05 -10.08
CA VAL A 41 3.14 2.71 -8.78
C VAL A 41 1.63 2.63 -8.90
N GLN A 42 1.06 1.58 -8.33
CA GLN A 42 -0.37 1.37 -8.30
C GLN A 42 -0.89 1.85 -6.96
N LEU A 43 -1.68 2.91 -6.97
CA LEU A 43 -2.25 3.50 -5.75
C LEU A 43 -3.58 2.83 -5.45
N VAL A 44 -3.73 2.30 -4.25
CA VAL A 44 -4.91 1.50 -3.89
C VAL A 44 -5.56 2.04 -2.62
N ASP A 45 -6.85 2.37 -2.73
CA ASP A 45 -7.68 2.74 -1.58
C ASP A 45 -8.41 1.49 -1.14
N VAL A 46 -8.15 1.04 0.10
CA VAL A 46 -8.71 -0.24 0.57
C VAL A 46 -9.87 -0.05 1.54
N ARG A 47 -10.46 1.16 1.53
CA ARG A 47 -11.62 1.47 2.37
C ARG A 47 -12.90 0.95 1.72
N LYS A 48 -14.03 1.18 2.41
CA LYS A 48 -15.33 0.85 1.86
C LYS A 48 -15.68 1.77 0.72
N LEU A 49 -16.59 1.33 -0.13
CA LEU A 49 -16.97 2.09 -1.32
C LEU A 49 -17.52 3.47 -0.98
N ASP A 50 -18.37 3.58 0.06
CA ASP A 50 -18.94 4.87 0.44
C ASP A 50 -17.85 5.86 0.87
N GLU A 51 -16.82 5.39 1.57
CA GLU A 51 -15.71 6.25 1.94
C GLU A 51 -14.97 6.72 0.69
N PHE A 52 -14.72 5.80 -0.23
CA PHE A 52 -14.02 6.12 -1.48
C PHE A 52 -14.78 7.18 -2.28
N THR A 53 -16.09 7.04 -2.41
CA THR A 53 -16.87 7.96 -3.22
C THR A 53 -16.99 9.34 -2.59
N GLU A 54 -16.86 9.43 -1.27
CA GLU A 54 -16.89 10.71 -0.59
C GLU A 54 -15.61 11.51 -0.75
N GLY A 55 -14.53 10.87 -1.13
CA GLY A 55 -13.27 11.53 -1.38
C GLY A 55 -12.13 10.56 -1.32
N HIS A 56 -11.23 10.61 -2.30
CA HIS A 56 -10.08 9.71 -2.34
C HIS A 56 -8.90 10.42 -3.00
N ILE A 57 -7.72 9.85 -2.82
CA ILE A 57 -6.52 10.41 -3.44
C ILE A 57 -6.64 10.20 -4.96
N PRO A 58 -6.34 11.23 -5.76
CA PRO A 58 -6.51 11.11 -7.22
C PRO A 58 -5.73 9.92 -7.79
N GLY A 59 -6.38 9.19 -8.67
CA GLY A 59 -5.76 8.03 -9.33
C GLY A 59 -5.88 6.73 -8.58
N ALA A 60 -6.50 6.72 -7.40
CA ALA A 60 -6.59 5.51 -6.61
C ALA A 60 -7.52 4.48 -7.22
N ILE A 61 -7.07 3.22 -7.19
CA ILE A 61 -7.90 2.07 -7.54
C ILE A 61 -8.58 1.63 -6.25
N HIS A 62 -9.89 1.40 -6.30
CA HIS A 62 -10.63 0.99 -5.11
C HIS A 62 -10.72 -0.52 -4.99
N ILE A 63 -10.25 -1.08 -3.88
CA ILE A 63 -10.39 -2.51 -3.57
C ILE A 63 -10.59 -2.64 -2.06
N ASP A 64 -11.81 -2.91 -1.63
CA ASP A 64 -12.17 -2.96 -0.21
C ASP A 64 -11.55 -4.18 0.47
N VAL A 65 -10.69 -3.95 1.48
CA VAL A 65 -9.98 -5.04 2.16
C VAL A 65 -10.90 -5.86 3.06
N LEU A 66 -12.05 -5.32 3.43
CA LEU A 66 -12.96 -6.03 4.33
C LEU A 66 -13.87 -7.02 3.62
N THR A 67 -13.87 -7.04 2.28
CA THR A 67 -14.67 -8.02 1.57
C THR A 67 -13.94 -9.37 1.52
N PRO A 68 -14.68 -10.49 1.56
CA PRO A 68 -14.03 -11.80 1.45
C PRO A 68 -13.28 -12.01 0.15
N SER A 69 -13.66 -11.29 -0.90
CA SER A 69 -13.04 -11.42 -2.20
C SER A 69 -11.88 -10.45 -2.40
N PHE A 70 -11.39 -9.81 -1.33
CA PHE A 70 -10.32 -8.81 -1.46
C PHE A 70 -9.14 -9.34 -2.27
N LEU A 71 -8.63 -10.49 -1.90
CA LEU A 71 -7.41 -10.99 -2.54
C LEU A 71 -7.63 -11.34 -4.00
N SER A 72 -8.76 -11.98 -4.33
CA SER A 72 -9.04 -12.30 -5.73
C SER A 72 -9.25 -11.03 -6.55
N ASN A 73 -9.89 -10.01 -5.97
CA ASN A 73 -10.04 -8.73 -6.66
C ASN A 73 -8.70 -8.06 -6.90
N ALA A 74 -7.83 -8.09 -5.90
CA ALA A 74 -6.50 -7.50 -6.03
C ALA A 74 -5.67 -8.22 -7.09
N LEU A 75 -5.70 -9.54 -7.08
CA LEU A 75 -4.96 -10.32 -8.07
C LEU A 75 -5.44 -10.03 -9.49
N ALA A 76 -6.72 -9.74 -9.66
CA ALA A 76 -7.28 -9.43 -10.97
C ALA A 76 -6.92 -8.01 -11.44
N LYS A 77 -6.76 -7.08 -10.50
CA LYS A 77 -6.59 -5.66 -10.84
C LYS A 77 -5.16 -5.15 -10.76
N LEU A 78 -4.31 -5.80 -10.00
CA LEU A 78 -2.96 -5.29 -9.73
C LEU A 78 -1.90 -6.16 -10.37
N ASP A 79 -0.86 -5.50 -10.87
CA ASP A 79 0.27 -6.15 -11.52
C ASP A 79 1.37 -6.36 -10.48
N LYS A 80 1.79 -7.61 -10.27
CA LYS A 80 2.83 -7.93 -9.28
C LYS A 80 4.19 -7.34 -9.65
N LYS A 81 4.39 -6.99 -10.90
CA LYS A 81 5.66 -6.40 -11.34
C LYS A 81 5.75 -4.92 -11.02
N ARG A 82 4.67 -4.32 -10.57
CA ARG A 82 4.62 -2.89 -10.28
C ARG A 82 4.38 -2.68 -8.79
N PRO A 83 5.10 -1.75 -8.15
CA PRO A 83 4.89 -1.50 -6.72
C PRO A 83 3.48 -1.02 -6.43
N CYS A 84 2.99 -1.35 -5.25
CA CYS A 84 1.68 -0.91 -4.77
C CYS A 84 1.86 0.06 -3.62
N ALA A 85 1.05 1.10 -3.59
CA ALA A 85 0.99 2.03 -2.46
C ALA A 85 -0.45 2.00 -1.96
N VAL A 86 -0.64 1.62 -0.70
CA VAL A 86 -1.98 1.40 -0.16
C VAL A 86 -2.29 2.39 0.95
N TYR A 87 -3.55 2.74 1.08
CA TYR A 87 -3.99 3.57 2.20
C TYR A 87 -5.43 3.25 2.57
N CYS A 88 -5.77 3.59 3.81
CA CYS A 88 -7.16 3.54 4.27
C CYS A 88 -7.45 4.85 4.99
N ARG A 89 -8.34 4.84 5.99
CA ARG A 89 -8.67 6.06 6.71
C ARG A 89 -7.53 6.47 7.65
N SER A 90 -7.04 5.56 8.48
CA SER A 90 -6.05 5.85 9.51
C SER A 90 -4.79 5.01 9.43
N GLY A 91 -4.72 4.04 8.51
CA GLY A 91 -3.55 3.18 8.33
C GLY A 91 -3.72 1.75 8.80
N LYS A 92 -4.81 1.44 9.50
CA LYS A 92 -5.00 0.11 10.10
C LYS A 92 -5.46 -0.94 9.11
N ARG A 93 -6.53 -0.65 8.36
CA ARG A 93 -7.02 -1.57 7.33
C ARG A 93 -6.00 -1.74 6.22
N SER A 94 -5.28 -0.65 5.89
CA SER A 94 -4.27 -0.72 4.84
C SER A 94 -3.05 -1.52 5.27
N ALA A 95 -2.71 -1.52 6.56
CA ALA A 95 -1.65 -2.40 7.06
C ALA A 95 -2.03 -3.86 6.86
N MET A 96 -3.29 -4.19 7.10
CA MET A 96 -3.80 -5.53 6.86
C MET A 96 -3.72 -5.87 5.37
N ALA A 97 -4.17 -4.96 4.52
CA ALA A 97 -4.10 -5.18 3.07
C ALA A 97 -2.66 -5.34 2.61
N ALA A 98 -1.75 -4.51 3.13
CA ALA A 98 -0.34 -4.58 2.77
C ALA A 98 0.25 -5.95 3.12
N THR A 99 -0.10 -6.48 4.29
CA THR A 99 0.36 -7.81 4.70
C THR A 99 -0.12 -8.88 3.72
N LEU A 100 -1.41 -8.84 3.38
CA LEU A 100 -1.99 -9.83 2.48
C LEU A 100 -1.34 -9.76 1.10
N LEU A 101 -1.15 -8.55 0.59
CA LEU A 101 -0.56 -8.36 -0.73
C LEU A 101 0.91 -8.76 -0.75
N ALA A 102 1.66 -8.40 0.29
CA ALA A 102 3.07 -8.75 0.35
C ALA A 102 3.27 -10.26 0.35
N LYS A 103 2.38 -10.98 1.05
CA LYS A 103 2.46 -12.44 1.06
C LYS A 103 2.19 -13.06 -0.31
N GLU A 104 1.49 -12.31 -1.18
CA GLU A 104 1.23 -12.77 -2.54
C GLU A 104 2.33 -12.35 -3.52
N GLY A 105 3.36 -11.69 -3.04
CA GLY A 105 4.50 -11.33 -3.89
C GLY A 105 4.52 -9.89 -4.37
N TYR A 106 3.59 -9.05 -3.90
CA TYR A 106 3.62 -7.63 -4.24
C TYR A 106 4.63 -6.89 -3.38
N THR A 107 5.22 -5.84 -3.93
CA THR A 107 6.02 -4.87 -3.15
C THR A 107 5.06 -3.77 -2.72
N VAL A 108 4.93 -3.54 -1.43
CA VAL A 108 3.87 -2.69 -0.90
C VAL A 108 4.39 -1.64 0.05
N THR A 109 3.86 -0.42 -0.07
CA THR A 109 4.11 0.69 0.82
C THR A 109 2.78 1.12 1.42
N ASN A 110 2.74 1.37 2.73
CA ASN A 110 1.54 1.77 3.45
C ASN A 110 1.66 3.21 3.93
N LEU A 111 0.58 3.99 3.77
CA LEU A 111 0.55 5.38 4.23
C LEU A 111 0.20 5.44 5.72
N LEU A 112 1.17 5.85 6.53
CA LEU A 112 0.93 6.07 7.95
C LEU A 112 -0.09 7.21 8.12
N GLY A 113 -1.07 6.98 8.97
CA GLY A 113 -2.11 7.98 9.23
C GLY A 113 -3.19 8.05 8.18
N GLY A 114 -3.04 7.35 7.07
CA GLY A 114 -4.07 7.23 6.05
C GLY A 114 -4.52 8.54 5.43
N ILE A 115 -5.74 8.55 4.91
CA ILE A 115 -6.27 9.75 4.25
C ILE A 115 -6.47 10.88 5.25
N ILE A 116 -6.61 10.58 6.55
CA ILE A 116 -6.68 11.63 7.56
C ILE A 116 -5.40 12.45 7.54
N ALA A 117 -4.23 11.79 7.58
CA ALA A 117 -2.96 12.49 7.54
C ALA A 117 -2.78 13.23 6.21
N TRP A 118 -3.24 12.64 5.12
CA TRP A 118 -3.17 13.23 3.78
C TRP A 118 -3.94 14.55 3.73
N THR A 119 -5.17 14.56 4.24
CA THR A 119 -5.99 15.78 4.22
C THR A 119 -5.51 16.81 5.23
N GLU A 120 -4.98 16.38 6.37
CA GLU A 120 -4.40 17.32 7.34
C GLU A 120 -3.17 18.01 6.76
N ALA A 121 -2.47 17.37 5.87
CA ALA A 121 -1.34 17.97 5.16
C ALA A 121 -1.81 18.81 3.97
N LYS A 122 -3.13 18.98 3.81
CA LYS A 122 -3.76 19.79 2.78
C LYS A 122 -3.46 19.32 1.36
N LYS A 123 -3.33 18.01 1.21
CA LYS A 123 -3.10 17.43 -0.10
C LYS A 123 -4.44 17.10 -0.76
N LYS A 124 -4.41 16.98 -2.08
CA LYS A 124 -5.63 16.95 -2.89
C LYS A 124 -6.39 15.63 -2.78
N THR A 125 -7.72 15.72 -2.74
CA THR A 125 -8.61 14.57 -2.90
C THR A 125 -9.65 14.90 -3.97
N VAL A 126 -10.26 13.88 -4.53
CA VAL A 126 -11.32 14.02 -5.54
C VAL A 126 -12.48 13.12 -5.16
N LYS A 127 -13.64 13.41 -5.76
CA LYS A 127 -14.86 12.67 -5.48
C LYS A 127 -15.37 12.01 -6.74
N GLU A 128 -14.86 11.13 -7.28
CA GLU A 128 -15.41 10.56 -8.46
C GLU A 128 -16.05 9.24 -8.27
#